data_f9def8231c225e197f5a3c9969c6abfb
#
_entry.id   f9def8231c225e197f5a3c9969c6abfb
#
_cell.length_a   1.000
_cell.length_b   1.000
_cell.length_c   1.000
_cell.angle_alpha   90.00
_cell.angle_beta   90.00
_cell.angle_gamma   90.00
#
_symmetry.space_group_name_H-M   'P 1'
#
loop_
_entity.id
_entity.type
_entity.pdbx_description
1 polymer ?
#
loop_
_entity_poly.entity_id
_entity_poly.type
_entity_poly.pdbx_seq_one_letter_code
_entity_poly.pdbx_strand_id
1 'polypeptide(L)'
;MAFINRFIDAVRLSITKLGFEVKAIDDFVDLSEHLKTKNATVNPTFDPNENKISDGFWLKVTNSSDQIIACHAERIFHSHDFISEFIETGRLWWGNREDDPKQWRDEIISPRSAMAGTIAYAGSMLINEDQRGIGLSLYLPYLSRALCMKHFRTNFHTGIVRENLSRSKVPGDRYGFPNVDKVFRGILPGVRGPAEDVFLCWMNYRDAMNTLKQSAHHSTFPVITRGT
;
A
#
# COMPACT_ATOMS: atom_id res chain seq x y z
N MET A 1 -18.34 -7.81 9.86
CA MET A 1 -18.71 -6.86 8.77
C MET A 1 -19.22 -5.51 9.27
N ALA A 2 -20.19 -5.44 10.20
CA ALA A 2 -20.72 -4.14 10.68
C ALA A 2 -19.65 -3.16 11.23
N PHE A 3 -18.63 -3.66 11.95
CA PHE A 3 -17.53 -2.82 12.42
C PHE A 3 -16.73 -2.24 11.26
N ILE A 4 -16.33 -3.05 10.28
CA ILE A 4 -15.55 -2.62 9.11
C ILE A 4 -16.27 -1.52 8.33
N ASN A 5 -17.60 -1.67 8.10
CA ASN A 5 -18.39 -0.64 7.42
C ASN A 5 -18.35 0.69 8.19
N ARG A 6 -18.64 0.66 9.49
CA ARG A 6 -18.56 1.88 10.33
C ARG A 6 -17.18 2.52 10.35
N PHE A 7 -16.13 1.69 10.33
CA PHE A 7 -14.75 2.18 10.25
C PHE A 7 -14.48 2.90 8.93
N ILE A 8 -14.86 2.29 7.79
CA ILE A 8 -14.73 2.91 6.46
C ILE A 8 -15.45 4.25 6.42
N ASP A 9 -16.70 4.30 6.92
CA ASP A 9 -17.50 5.52 6.92
C ASP A 9 -16.87 6.61 7.80
N ALA A 10 -16.34 6.25 8.96
CA ALA A 10 -15.65 7.17 9.86
C ALA A 10 -14.37 7.76 9.25
N VAL A 11 -13.55 6.93 8.57
CA VAL A 11 -12.34 7.42 7.90
C VAL A 11 -12.68 8.32 6.72
N ARG A 12 -13.66 7.93 5.90
CA ARG A 12 -14.15 8.79 4.79
C ARG A 12 -14.64 10.14 5.31
N LEU A 13 -15.45 10.13 6.36
CA LEU A 13 -15.91 11.37 7.00
C LEU A 13 -14.75 12.23 7.50
N SER A 14 -13.70 11.62 8.06
CA SER A 14 -12.49 12.34 8.50
C SER A 14 -11.77 13.01 7.34
N ILE A 15 -11.65 12.33 6.20
CA ILE A 15 -11.08 12.89 4.96
C ILE A 15 -11.96 14.02 4.42
N THR A 16 -13.29 13.85 4.45
CA THR A 16 -14.24 14.89 4.03
C THR A 16 -14.14 16.14 4.91
N LYS A 17 -13.96 15.98 6.23
CA LYS A 17 -13.75 17.13 7.15
C LYS A 17 -12.47 17.91 6.85
N LEU A 18 -11.48 17.28 6.20
CA LEU A 18 -10.28 17.97 5.70
C LEU A 18 -10.52 18.73 4.39
N GLY A 19 -11.72 18.63 3.82
CA GLY A 19 -12.09 19.27 2.54
C GLY A 19 -11.78 18.44 1.31
N PHE A 20 -11.66 17.10 1.46
CA PHE A 20 -11.30 16.19 0.37
C PHE A 20 -12.36 15.11 0.16
N GLU A 21 -12.43 14.58 -1.04
CA GLU A 21 -13.20 13.39 -1.38
C GLU A 21 -12.24 12.20 -1.60
N VAL A 22 -12.65 10.99 -1.22
CA VAL A 22 -11.91 9.76 -1.49
C VAL A 22 -12.78 8.72 -2.17
N LYS A 23 -12.32 8.24 -3.32
CA LYS A 23 -12.97 7.17 -4.11
C LYS A 23 -12.03 5.98 -4.27
N ALA A 24 -12.57 4.77 -4.27
CA ALA A 24 -11.86 3.58 -4.71
C ALA A 24 -12.14 3.37 -6.20
N ILE A 25 -11.09 3.27 -7.00
CA ILE A 25 -11.12 3.17 -8.46
C ILE A 25 -10.37 1.89 -8.85
N ASP A 26 -10.91 1.12 -9.78
CA ASP A 26 -10.30 -0.10 -10.32
C ASP A 26 -9.51 0.12 -11.63
N ASP A 27 -9.57 1.33 -12.19
CA ASP A 27 -8.81 1.72 -13.38
C ASP A 27 -7.36 2.09 -13.02
N PHE A 28 -6.44 1.14 -13.22
CA PHE A 28 -5.01 1.36 -13.00
C PHE A 28 -4.33 2.15 -14.13
N VAL A 29 -4.97 2.33 -15.28
CA VAL A 29 -4.45 3.21 -16.34
C VAL A 29 -4.49 4.66 -15.83
N ASP A 30 -5.63 5.09 -15.24
CA ASP A 30 -5.78 6.43 -14.62
C ASP A 30 -4.73 6.66 -13.51
N LEU A 31 -4.44 5.64 -12.67
CA LEU A 31 -3.36 5.72 -11.67
C LEU A 31 -1.99 5.92 -12.32
N SER A 32 -1.64 5.10 -13.31
CA SER A 32 -0.33 5.15 -13.98
C SER A 32 -0.12 6.51 -14.67
N GLU A 33 -1.13 7.02 -15.37
CA GLU A 33 -1.11 8.34 -15.98
C GLU A 33 -0.94 9.45 -14.94
N HIS A 34 -1.71 9.40 -13.83
CA HIS A 34 -1.56 10.37 -12.75
C HIS A 34 -0.13 10.39 -12.19
N LEU A 35 0.46 9.24 -11.88
CA LEU A 35 1.82 9.16 -11.35
C LEU A 35 2.84 9.73 -12.34
N LYS A 36 2.70 9.46 -13.64
CA LYS A 36 3.56 10.02 -14.70
C LYS A 36 3.46 11.54 -14.76
N THR A 37 2.27 12.13 -14.65
CA THR A 37 2.10 13.60 -14.64
C THR A 37 2.79 14.27 -13.45
N LYS A 38 3.01 13.52 -12.37
CA LYS A 38 3.72 13.98 -11.15
C LYS A 38 5.22 13.67 -11.17
N ASN A 39 5.76 13.14 -12.29
CA ASN A 39 7.13 12.61 -12.36
C ASN A 39 7.44 11.59 -11.25
N ALA A 40 6.41 10.92 -10.73
CA ALA A 40 6.56 9.89 -9.72
C ALA A 40 6.86 8.54 -10.39
N THR A 41 7.63 7.71 -9.67
CA THR A 41 7.89 6.35 -10.12
C THR A 41 6.61 5.54 -10.11
N VAL A 42 6.27 4.96 -11.27
CA VAL A 42 5.20 3.95 -11.34
C VAL A 42 5.80 2.62 -10.89
N ASN A 43 5.30 2.08 -9.79
CA ASN A 43 5.69 0.74 -9.36
C ASN A 43 5.13 -0.28 -10.36
N PRO A 44 5.97 -1.14 -10.98
CA PRO A 44 5.52 -2.10 -11.99
C PRO A 44 4.37 -3.01 -11.55
N THR A 45 4.26 -3.30 -10.24
CA THR A 45 3.13 -4.06 -9.67
C THR A 45 1.78 -3.42 -10.00
N PHE A 46 1.71 -2.10 -10.12
CA PHE A 46 0.50 -1.32 -10.37
C PHE A 46 0.48 -0.69 -11.78
N ASP A 47 1.45 -1.00 -12.63
CA ASP A 47 1.46 -0.55 -14.02
C ASP A 47 0.76 -1.59 -14.91
N PRO A 48 -0.40 -1.26 -15.52
CA PRO A 48 -1.12 -2.18 -16.38
C PRO A 48 -0.36 -2.54 -17.67
N ASN A 49 0.66 -1.76 -18.06
CA ASN A 49 1.53 -2.07 -19.18
C ASN A 49 2.56 -3.17 -18.84
N GLU A 50 2.93 -3.28 -17.55
CA GLU A 50 3.89 -4.26 -17.06
C GLU A 50 3.22 -5.52 -16.55
N ASN A 51 2.02 -5.38 -15.97
CA ASN A 51 1.31 -6.47 -15.32
C ASN A 51 -0.17 -6.49 -15.70
N LYS A 52 -0.71 -7.68 -15.97
CA LYS A 52 -2.17 -7.85 -16.00
C LYS A 52 -2.71 -7.79 -14.58
N ILE A 53 -3.45 -6.72 -14.27
CA ILE A 53 -4.08 -6.51 -12.97
C ILE A 53 -5.52 -6.99 -13.06
N SER A 54 -5.84 -8.10 -12.39
CA SER A 54 -7.19 -8.67 -12.37
C SER A 54 -8.01 -8.17 -11.19
N ASP A 55 -7.35 -8.02 -10.04
CA ASP A 55 -8.00 -7.68 -8.78
C ASP A 55 -7.21 -6.61 -8.03
N GLY A 56 -7.90 -5.56 -7.61
CA GLY A 56 -7.32 -4.46 -6.87
C GLY A 56 -8.10 -3.17 -7.05
N PHE A 57 -7.61 -2.12 -6.44
CA PHE A 57 -8.13 -0.76 -6.58
C PHE A 57 -7.07 0.24 -6.13
N TRP A 58 -7.28 1.49 -6.46
CA TRP A 58 -6.54 2.58 -5.83
C TRP A 58 -7.49 3.62 -5.23
N LEU A 59 -7.04 4.25 -4.17
CA LEU A 59 -7.73 5.36 -3.54
C LEU A 59 -7.32 6.66 -4.24
N LYS A 60 -8.28 7.29 -4.89
CA LYS A 60 -8.17 8.61 -5.51
C LYS A 60 -8.69 9.64 -4.52
N VAL A 61 -7.83 10.54 -4.07
CA VAL A 61 -8.23 11.65 -3.19
C VAL A 61 -8.20 12.93 -3.97
N THR A 62 -9.33 13.64 -4.00
CA THR A 62 -9.49 14.91 -4.74
C THR A 62 -9.84 16.06 -3.81
N ASN A 63 -9.46 17.27 -4.21
CA ASN A 63 -9.92 18.51 -3.58
C ASN A 63 -11.23 18.99 -4.20
N SER A 64 -11.74 20.14 -3.73
CA SER A 64 -12.98 20.77 -4.23
C SER A 64 -12.95 21.20 -5.71
N SER A 65 -11.77 21.25 -6.33
CA SER A 65 -11.57 21.53 -7.76
C SER A 65 -11.36 20.27 -8.58
N ASP A 66 -11.69 19.10 -8.03
CA ASP A 66 -11.50 17.75 -8.61
C ASP A 66 -10.05 17.41 -8.98
N GLN A 67 -9.07 18.11 -8.41
CA GLN A 67 -7.66 17.81 -8.60
C GLN A 67 -7.24 16.68 -7.70
N ILE A 68 -6.51 15.69 -8.25
CA ILE A 68 -5.96 14.58 -7.47
C ILE A 68 -4.82 15.11 -6.61
N ILE A 69 -4.97 14.98 -5.30
CA ILE A 69 -4.01 15.45 -4.28
C ILE A 69 -3.26 14.32 -3.59
N ALA A 70 -3.83 13.13 -3.59
CA ALA A 70 -3.17 11.93 -3.08
C ALA A 70 -3.72 10.67 -3.74
N CYS A 71 -2.89 9.63 -3.77
CA CYS A 71 -3.30 8.29 -4.16
C CYS A 71 -2.64 7.23 -3.27
N HIS A 72 -3.23 6.03 -3.25
CA HIS A 72 -2.70 4.83 -2.61
C HIS A 72 -3.32 3.60 -3.26
N ALA A 73 -2.54 2.62 -3.65
CA ALA A 73 -3.02 1.47 -4.41
C ALA A 73 -2.91 0.16 -3.62
N GLU A 74 -3.84 -0.74 -3.89
CA GLU A 74 -3.88 -2.11 -3.41
C GLU A 74 -4.07 -3.06 -4.58
N ARG A 75 -3.28 -4.13 -4.59
CA ARG A 75 -3.45 -5.25 -5.51
C ARG A 75 -3.69 -6.53 -4.73
N ILE A 76 -4.56 -7.39 -5.25
CA ILE A 76 -4.95 -8.63 -4.58
C ILE A 76 -4.28 -9.81 -5.28
N PHE A 77 -3.71 -10.69 -4.47
CA PHE A 77 -3.08 -11.93 -4.91
C PHE A 77 -3.73 -13.13 -4.22
N HIS A 78 -3.84 -14.23 -4.94
CA HIS A 78 -4.22 -15.52 -4.38
C HIS A 78 -2.99 -16.43 -4.48
N SER A 79 -2.52 -16.94 -3.36
CA SER A 79 -1.25 -17.65 -3.30
C SER A 79 -1.27 -18.76 -2.26
N HIS A 80 -0.52 -19.83 -2.49
CA HIS A 80 -0.20 -20.84 -1.48
C HIS A 80 1.04 -20.44 -0.67
N ASP A 81 1.93 -19.63 -1.24
CA ASP A 81 3.07 -18.99 -0.58
C ASP A 81 3.48 -17.73 -1.34
N PHE A 82 2.98 -16.59 -0.89
CA PHE A 82 3.21 -15.30 -1.55
C PHE A 82 4.70 -14.93 -1.67
N ILE A 83 5.48 -15.30 -0.68
CA ILE A 83 6.93 -15.00 -0.69
C ILE A 83 7.60 -15.74 -1.82
N SER A 84 7.45 -17.07 -1.84
CA SER A 84 8.10 -17.92 -2.85
C SER A 84 7.52 -17.69 -4.25
N GLU A 85 6.21 -17.49 -4.37
CA GLU A 85 5.57 -17.36 -5.68
C GLU A 85 5.76 -15.99 -6.32
N PHE A 86 5.85 -14.90 -5.54
CA PHE A 86 5.84 -13.54 -6.08
C PHE A 86 7.10 -12.74 -5.77
N ILE A 87 7.66 -12.84 -4.55
CA ILE A 87 8.83 -12.04 -4.17
C ILE A 87 10.11 -12.71 -4.65
N GLU A 88 10.32 -13.98 -4.32
CA GLU A 88 11.53 -14.72 -4.71
C GLU A 88 11.65 -14.89 -6.22
N THR A 89 10.54 -15.03 -6.92
CA THR A 89 10.51 -15.14 -8.39
C THR A 89 10.55 -13.79 -9.10
N GLY A 90 10.32 -12.68 -8.40
CA GLY A 90 10.15 -11.36 -9.03
C GLY A 90 8.79 -11.12 -9.69
N ARG A 91 7.90 -12.12 -9.71
CA ARG A 91 6.57 -12.02 -10.34
C ARG A 91 5.70 -10.89 -9.78
N LEU A 92 5.99 -10.43 -8.57
CA LEU A 92 5.32 -9.27 -7.98
C LEU A 92 5.44 -8.04 -8.89
N TRP A 93 6.59 -7.86 -9.54
CA TRP A 93 6.90 -6.68 -10.37
C TRP A 93 6.80 -6.96 -11.86
N TRP A 94 7.23 -8.15 -12.29
CA TRP A 94 7.40 -8.50 -13.71
C TRP A 94 6.31 -9.42 -14.25
N GLY A 95 5.37 -9.85 -13.40
CA GLY A 95 4.35 -10.83 -13.79
C GLY A 95 4.98 -12.17 -14.19
N ASN A 96 4.52 -12.72 -15.32
CA ASN A 96 5.02 -13.99 -15.87
C ASN A 96 6.07 -13.78 -16.96
N ARG A 97 6.78 -12.66 -17.02
CA ARG A 97 7.82 -12.45 -18.01
C ARG A 97 8.98 -13.42 -17.76
N GLU A 98 9.41 -14.10 -18.85
CA GLU A 98 10.59 -14.97 -18.84
C GLU A 98 11.89 -14.17 -18.68
N ASP A 99 11.84 -12.87 -18.98
CA ASP A 99 12.96 -11.92 -18.96
C ASP A 99 13.22 -11.36 -17.55
N ASP A 100 12.95 -12.12 -16.50
CA ASP A 100 13.32 -11.69 -15.13
C ASP A 100 14.82 -11.32 -15.14
N PRO A 101 15.16 -10.02 -15.06
CA PRO A 101 16.55 -9.64 -14.96
C PRO A 101 17.06 -10.12 -13.61
N LYS A 102 17.65 -11.32 -13.58
CA LYS A 102 18.30 -11.93 -12.39
C LYS A 102 19.30 -10.99 -11.70
N GLN A 103 19.51 -9.81 -12.30
CA GLN A 103 20.43 -8.78 -11.85
C GLN A 103 19.85 -7.76 -10.85
N TRP A 104 18.54 -7.80 -10.56
CA TRP A 104 17.94 -6.81 -9.67
C TRP A 104 18.14 -7.11 -8.17
N ARG A 105 18.58 -8.32 -7.84
CA ARG A 105 18.78 -8.76 -6.46
C ARG A 105 20.10 -9.52 -6.30
N ASP A 106 20.78 -9.25 -5.19
CA ASP A 106 22.04 -9.93 -4.83
C ASP A 106 21.76 -11.14 -3.93
N GLU A 107 20.84 -11.00 -2.98
CA GLU A 107 20.55 -11.99 -1.95
C GLU A 107 19.06 -12.02 -1.63
N ILE A 108 18.47 -13.21 -1.55
CA ILE A 108 17.11 -13.42 -1.04
C ILE A 108 17.18 -13.89 0.39
N ILE A 109 16.39 -13.25 1.26
CA ILE A 109 16.22 -13.66 2.64
C ILE A 109 14.73 -13.95 2.82
N SER A 110 14.37 -15.22 2.79
CA SER A 110 12.97 -15.62 2.97
C SER A 110 12.49 -15.28 4.38
N PRO A 111 11.40 -14.53 4.53
CA PRO A 111 10.72 -14.37 5.82
C PRO A 111 10.32 -15.74 6.38
N ARG A 112 10.31 -15.86 7.69
CA ARG A 112 10.06 -17.14 8.39
C ARG A 112 8.62 -17.66 8.27
N SER A 113 7.69 -16.87 7.75
CA SER A 113 6.27 -17.22 7.70
C SER A 113 5.76 -17.25 6.26
N ALA A 114 5.34 -18.42 5.79
CA ALA A 114 4.58 -18.54 4.55
C ALA A 114 3.29 -17.71 4.63
N MET A 115 2.97 -16.98 3.57
CA MET A 115 1.74 -16.21 3.45
C MET A 115 0.84 -16.87 2.42
N ALA A 116 -0.17 -17.59 2.90
CA ALA A 116 -1.13 -18.31 2.06
C ALA A 116 -2.52 -17.69 2.12
N GLY A 117 -3.26 -17.79 1.02
CA GLY A 117 -4.65 -17.32 0.88
C GLY A 117 -4.76 -16.07 0.02
N THR A 118 -5.63 -15.16 0.44
CA THR A 118 -5.85 -13.88 -0.24
C THR A 118 -4.99 -12.81 0.40
N ILE A 119 -4.06 -12.25 -0.35
CA ILE A 119 -3.06 -11.28 0.11
C ILE A 119 -3.32 -9.93 -0.55
N ALA A 120 -3.48 -8.88 0.25
CA ALA A 120 -3.48 -7.50 -0.23
C ALA A 120 -2.05 -6.95 -0.21
N TYR A 121 -1.60 -6.43 -1.33
CA TYR A 121 -0.31 -5.75 -1.47
C TYR A 121 -0.52 -4.28 -1.71
N ALA A 122 -0.05 -3.48 -0.75
CA ALA A 122 -0.16 -2.03 -0.74
C ALA A 122 1.05 -1.34 -1.40
N GLY A 123 0.82 -0.25 -2.12
CA GLY A 123 1.89 0.55 -2.69
C GLY A 123 1.43 1.81 -3.40
N SER A 124 2.33 2.39 -4.18
CA SER A 124 2.06 3.60 -4.99
C SER A 124 1.38 4.73 -4.21
N MET A 125 1.78 4.94 -2.94
CA MET A 125 1.26 6.06 -2.17
C MET A 125 2.00 7.34 -2.54
N LEU A 126 1.25 8.31 -3.06
CA LEU A 126 1.73 9.66 -3.35
C LEU A 126 0.80 10.67 -2.69
N ILE A 127 1.38 11.68 -2.05
CA ILE A 127 0.67 12.85 -1.51
C ILE A 127 1.37 14.08 -2.04
N ASN A 128 0.63 14.99 -2.67
CA ASN A 128 1.19 16.24 -3.18
C ASN A 128 1.90 16.99 -2.05
N GLU A 129 3.00 17.66 -2.36
CA GLU A 129 3.88 18.28 -1.35
C GLU A 129 3.16 19.32 -0.50
N ASP A 130 2.32 20.13 -1.11
CA ASP A 130 1.49 21.15 -0.45
C ASP A 130 0.38 20.57 0.46
N GLN A 131 0.11 19.26 0.34
CA GLN A 131 -0.88 18.53 1.13
C GLN A 131 -0.25 17.56 2.15
N ARG A 132 1.08 17.59 2.31
CA ARG A 132 1.75 16.78 3.34
C ARG A 132 1.48 17.35 4.74
N GLY A 133 1.55 16.49 5.74
CA GLY A 133 1.35 16.88 7.15
C GLY A 133 -0.10 16.90 7.64
N ILE A 134 -1.10 16.83 6.76
CA ILE A 134 -2.53 16.86 7.13
C ILE A 134 -3.12 15.49 7.52
N GLY A 135 -2.30 14.44 7.57
CA GLY A 135 -2.70 13.10 8.06
C GLY A 135 -3.13 12.11 6.98
N LEU A 136 -3.16 12.46 5.69
CA LEU A 136 -3.58 11.53 4.64
C LEU A 136 -2.75 10.23 4.60
N SER A 137 -1.44 10.30 4.89
CA SER A 137 -0.59 9.11 5.00
C SER A 137 -0.95 8.17 6.14
N LEU A 138 -1.77 8.62 7.09
CA LEU A 138 -2.36 7.78 8.13
C LEU A 138 -3.70 7.22 7.67
N TYR A 139 -4.57 8.05 7.10
CA TYR A 139 -5.92 7.62 6.71
C TYR A 139 -5.93 6.59 5.58
N LEU A 140 -5.10 6.78 4.55
CA LEU A 140 -5.17 5.96 3.33
C LEU A 140 -4.82 4.49 3.57
N PRO A 141 -3.74 4.11 4.29
CA PRO A 141 -3.44 2.70 4.58
C PRO A 141 -4.51 1.99 5.41
N TYR A 142 -5.16 2.70 6.33
CA TYR A 142 -6.22 2.12 7.14
C TYR A 142 -7.52 1.95 6.35
N LEU A 143 -7.86 2.93 5.50
CA LEU A 143 -9.03 2.86 4.64
C LEU A 143 -8.89 1.74 3.61
N SER A 144 -7.74 1.66 2.92
CA SER A 144 -7.49 0.63 1.92
C SER A 144 -7.55 -0.76 2.52
N ARG A 145 -6.93 -0.96 3.68
CA ARG A 145 -6.97 -2.23 4.43
C ARG A 145 -8.40 -2.64 4.77
N ALA A 146 -9.20 -1.72 5.31
CA ALA A 146 -10.59 -1.99 5.64
C ALA A 146 -11.43 -2.36 4.40
N LEU A 147 -11.17 -1.71 3.26
CA LEU A 147 -11.80 -2.04 1.98
C LEU A 147 -11.35 -3.43 1.48
N CYS A 148 -10.06 -3.76 1.55
CA CYS A 148 -9.55 -5.10 1.21
C CYS A 148 -10.22 -6.19 2.05
N MET A 149 -10.30 -6.00 3.36
CA MET A 149 -10.98 -6.95 4.26
C MET A 149 -12.47 -7.09 3.93
N LYS A 150 -13.13 -6.01 3.53
CA LYS A 150 -14.56 -6.00 3.19
C LYS A 150 -14.85 -6.72 1.87
N HIS A 151 -14.10 -6.38 0.82
CA HIS A 151 -14.42 -6.80 -0.54
C HIS A 151 -13.74 -8.11 -0.93
N PHE A 152 -12.53 -8.36 -0.45
CA PHE A 152 -11.70 -9.49 -0.86
C PHE A 152 -11.47 -10.53 0.25
N ARG A 153 -11.91 -10.26 1.49
CA ARG A 153 -11.72 -11.17 2.65
C ARG A 153 -10.25 -11.58 2.84
N THR A 154 -9.36 -10.61 2.78
CA THR A 154 -7.92 -10.82 2.80
C THR A 154 -7.44 -11.52 4.07
N ASN A 155 -6.52 -12.47 3.91
CA ASN A 155 -5.84 -13.19 4.99
C ASN A 155 -4.63 -12.41 5.49
N PHE A 156 -3.92 -11.73 4.58
CA PHE A 156 -2.74 -10.92 4.87
C PHE A 156 -2.81 -9.57 4.17
N HIS A 157 -2.16 -8.59 4.80
CA HIS A 157 -1.88 -7.28 4.22
C HIS A 157 -0.37 -7.08 4.22
N THR A 158 0.18 -6.61 3.11
CA THR A 158 1.62 -6.49 2.90
C THR A 158 1.96 -5.20 2.17
N GLY A 159 3.22 -4.84 2.22
CA GLY A 159 3.80 -3.76 1.42
C GLY A 159 5.31 -3.85 1.45
N ILE A 160 5.96 -3.40 0.41
CA ILE A 160 7.42 -3.34 0.34
C ILE A 160 7.88 -1.94 0.72
N VAL A 161 8.89 -1.85 1.57
CA VAL A 161 9.52 -0.59 1.95
C VAL A 161 11.04 -0.67 1.79
N ARG A 162 11.63 0.49 1.49
CA ARG A 162 13.08 0.67 1.38
C ARG A 162 13.72 0.75 2.76
N GLU A 163 15.03 0.56 2.82
CA GLU A 163 15.82 0.56 4.06
C GLU A 163 15.60 1.81 4.91
N ASN A 164 15.61 2.99 4.31
CA ASN A 164 15.40 4.25 5.04
C ASN A 164 14.03 4.31 5.73
N LEU A 165 12.98 3.79 5.06
CA LEU A 165 11.63 3.78 5.62
C LEU A 165 11.48 2.68 6.68
N SER A 166 12.12 1.50 6.48
CA SER A 166 12.07 0.39 7.45
C SER A 166 12.70 0.76 8.79
N ARG A 167 13.77 1.58 8.77
CA ARG A 167 14.43 2.09 9.98
C ARG A 167 13.66 3.18 10.70
N SER A 168 12.68 3.76 10.03
CA SER A 168 11.77 4.75 10.63
C SER A 168 10.64 4.04 11.39
N LYS A 169 9.94 4.76 12.23
CA LYS A 169 8.73 4.24 12.89
C LYS A 169 7.48 4.26 11.98
N VAL A 170 7.60 4.75 10.74
CA VAL A 170 6.46 4.96 9.84
C VAL A 170 5.71 3.66 9.50
N PRO A 171 6.37 2.52 9.19
CA PRO A 171 5.64 1.28 8.91
C PRO A 171 4.76 0.83 10.08
N GLY A 172 5.28 0.90 11.31
CA GLY A 172 4.53 0.56 12.53
C GLY A 172 3.53 1.65 12.91
N ASP A 173 4.02 2.85 13.21
CA ASP A 173 3.21 3.91 13.84
C ASP A 173 2.17 4.52 12.88
N ARG A 174 2.49 4.64 11.59
CA ARG A 174 1.58 5.25 10.61
C ARG A 174 0.81 4.25 9.76
N TYR A 175 1.47 3.17 9.31
CA TYR A 175 0.82 2.17 8.47
C TYR A 175 0.27 0.99 9.28
N GLY A 176 0.63 0.91 10.57
CA GLY A 176 0.13 -0.10 11.50
C GLY A 176 0.61 -1.52 11.24
N PHE A 177 1.76 -1.70 10.57
CA PHE A 177 2.35 -3.02 10.35
C PHE A 177 3.17 -3.46 11.57
N PRO A 178 2.78 -4.57 12.26
CA PRO A 178 3.54 -5.08 13.40
C PRO A 178 4.83 -5.81 13.02
N ASN A 179 4.92 -6.28 11.77
CA ASN A 179 6.05 -7.07 11.29
C ASN A 179 6.73 -6.35 10.12
N VAL A 180 8.07 -6.31 10.16
CA VAL A 180 8.93 -5.73 9.14
C VAL A 180 10.13 -6.64 8.99
N ASP A 181 10.18 -7.42 7.91
CA ASP A 181 11.22 -8.42 7.66
C ASP A 181 12.03 -8.07 6.42
N LYS A 182 13.35 -8.19 6.50
CA LYS A 182 14.21 -8.07 5.32
C LYS A 182 13.90 -9.24 4.38
N VAL A 183 13.68 -8.96 3.10
CA VAL A 183 13.34 -9.98 2.09
C VAL A 183 14.40 -10.16 1.03
N PHE A 184 15.12 -9.11 0.65
CA PHE A 184 16.26 -9.21 -0.24
C PHE A 184 17.16 -7.97 -0.14
N ARG A 185 18.33 -8.04 -0.75
CA ARG A 185 19.17 -6.91 -1.07
C ARG A 185 19.21 -6.73 -2.58
N GLY A 186 18.98 -5.53 -3.08
CA GLY A 186 18.97 -5.27 -4.52
C GLY A 186 18.44 -3.91 -4.89
N ILE A 187 18.11 -3.73 -6.16
CA ILE A 187 17.49 -2.51 -6.69
C ILE A 187 15.99 -2.77 -6.84
N LEU A 188 15.17 -1.98 -6.15
CA LEU A 188 13.71 -2.07 -6.31
C LEU A 188 13.32 -1.77 -7.77
N PRO A 189 12.53 -2.66 -8.39
CA PRO A 189 12.04 -2.44 -9.75
C PRO A 189 11.31 -1.10 -9.91
N GLY A 190 11.64 -0.39 -10.99
CA GLY A 190 11.11 0.95 -11.25
C GLY A 190 11.81 2.08 -10.47
N VAL A 191 12.72 1.77 -9.55
CA VAL A 191 13.47 2.78 -8.78
C VAL A 191 14.90 2.89 -9.29
N ARG A 192 15.35 4.11 -9.54
CA ARG A 192 16.78 4.37 -9.85
C ARG A 192 17.56 4.52 -8.55
N GLY A 193 18.70 3.86 -8.45
CA GLY A 193 19.56 3.98 -7.28
C GLY A 193 20.50 2.79 -7.09
N PRO A 194 21.34 2.81 -6.05
CA PRO A 194 22.17 1.67 -5.67
C PRO A 194 21.32 0.55 -5.08
N ALA A 195 21.88 -0.66 -5.03
CA ALA A 195 21.31 -1.78 -4.30
C ALA A 195 21.21 -1.45 -2.79
N GLU A 196 20.07 -1.71 -2.21
CA GLU A 196 19.76 -1.49 -0.79
C GLU A 196 19.02 -2.68 -0.19
N ASP A 197 18.94 -2.71 1.14
CA ASP A 197 18.11 -3.69 1.83
C ASP A 197 16.63 -3.35 1.64
N VAL A 198 15.85 -4.36 1.26
CA VAL A 198 14.42 -4.24 0.99
C VAL A 198 13.64 -5.06 2.01
N PHE A 199 12.59 -4.49 2.54
CA PHE A 199 11.81 -5.05 3.63
C PHE A 199 10.35 -5.24 3.23
N LEU A 200 9.77 -6.35 3.67
CA LEU A 200 8.35 -6.63 3.63
C LEU A 200 7.71 -6.23 4.95
N CYS A 201 6.80 -5.29 4.91
CA CYS A 201 5.89 -5.01 6.01
C CYS A 201 4.67 -5.92 5.86
N TRP A 202 4.23 -6.57 6.95
CA TRP A 202 3.11 -7.48 6.85
C TRP A 202 2.33 -7.63 8.16
N MET A 203 1.09 -8.07 8.02
CA MET A 203 0.22 -8.48 9.11
C MET A 203 -0.81 -9.50 8.62
N ASN A 204 -1.25 -10.37 9.51
CA ASN A 204 -2.36 -11.26 9.24
C ASN A 204 -3.72 -10.57 9.51
N TYR A 205 -4.81 -11.26 9.18
CA TYR A 205 -6.18 -10.75 9.38
C TYR A 205 -6.46 -10.32 10.83
N ARG A 206 -5.99 -11.08 11.84
CA ARG A 206 -6.21 -10.79 13.26
C ARG A 206 -5.52 -9.47 13.63
N ASP A 207 -4.27 -9.31 13.23
CA ASP A 207 -3.49 -8.11 13.49
C ASP A 207 -4.14 -6.89 12.80
N ALA A 208 -4.57 -7.07 11.54
CA ALA A 208 -5.29 -6.03 10.80
C ALA A 208 -6.57 -5.59 11.54
N MET A 209 -7.40 -6.54 11.99
CA MET A 209 -8.59 -6.24 12.78
C MET A 209 -8.29 -5.53 14.09
N ASN A 210 -7.24 -5.95 14.81
CA ASN A 210 -6.81 -5.32 16.06
C ASN A 210 -6.36 -3.89 15.82
N THR A 211 -5.56 -3.66 14.78
CA THR A 211 -5.08 -2.34 14.40
C THR A 211 -6.22 -1.39 14.05
N LEU A 212 -7.23 -1.86 13.28
CA LEU A 212 -8.43 -1.05 12.97
C LEU A 212 -9.24 -0.73 14.25
N LYS A 213 -9.38 -1.69 15.18
CA LYS A 213 -10.09 -1.45 16.44
C LYS A 213 -9.35 -0.45 17.33
N GLN A 214 -8.05 -0.59 17.47
CA GLN A 214 -7.22 0.35 18.26
C GLN A 214 -7.29 1.76 17.70
N SER A 215 -7.16 1.93 16.38
CA SER A 215 -7.25 3.24 15.74
C SER A 215 -8.62 3.89 15.90
N ALA A 216 -9.70 3.10 15.92
CA ALA A 216 -11.06 3.60 16.16
C ALA A 216 -11.27 4.07 17.61
N HIS A 217 -10.61 3.44 18.59
CA HIS A 217 -10.75 3.79 20.00
C HIS A 217 -9.88 4.96 20.44
N HIS A 218 -8.71 5.14 19.88
CA HIS A 218 -7.73 6.10 20.37
C HIS A 218 -7.87 7.51 19.80
N SER A 219 -8.93 7.84 19.07
CA SER A 219 -9.03 9.12 18.34
C SER A 219 -7.74 9.39 17.53
N THR A 220 -7.10 8.32 17.06
CA THR A 220 -5.79 8.36 16.41
C THR A 220 -5.87 9.06 15.04
N PHE A 221 -7.08 9.42 14.64
CA PHE A 221 -7.33 10.36 13.57
C PHE A 221 -7.47 11.76 14.18
N PRO A 222 -6.37 12.49 14.40
CA PRO A 222 -6.47 13.84 14.91
C PRO A 222 -7.29 14.64 13.92
N VAL A 223 -8.34 15.29 14.41
CA VAL A 223 -8.92 16.43 13.73
C VAL A 223 -7.81 17.49 13.79
N ILE A 224 -6.93 17.49 12.80
CA ILE A 224 -5.90 18.50 12.67
C ILE A 224 -6.66 19.78 12.30
N THR A 225 -6.98 20.57 13.31
CA THR A 225 -7.39 21.94 13.10
C THR A 225 -6.23 22.60 12.36
N ARG A 226 -6.48 23.04 11.10
CA ARG A 226 -5.56 23.94 10.42
C ARG A 226 -5.39 25.13 11.36
N GLY A 227 -4.20 25.28 11.90
CA GLY A 227 -3.83 26.53 12.58
C GLY A 227 -4.01 27.67 11.57
N THR A 228 -4.86 28.62 11.92
CA THR A 228 -5.07 29.89 11.22
C THR A 228 -3.77 30.66 11.13
#